data_37fb3f47846be96841b8f8ac0f31f039
#
_entry.id   37fb3f47846be96841b8f8ac0f31f039
#
_cell.length_a   1.000
_cell.length_b   1.000
_cell.length_c   1.000
_cell.angle_alpha   90.00
_cell.angle_beta   90.00
_cell.angle_gamma   90.00
#
_symmetry.space_group_name_H-M   'P 1'
#
loop_
_entity.id
_entity.type
_entity.pdbx_description
1 polymer ?
#
loop_
_entity_poly.entity_id
_entity_poly.type
_entity_poly.pdbx_seq_one_letter_code
_entity_poly.pdbx_strand_id
1 'polypeptide(L)'
;AKTQKLGPKLEQLKKKYANNKEKLNEATMELYNQENVNPMGSCLPMVLTMGILFAVAEVVYAPLSYISGLPKEEIESAQTVVYDVYTVSSAVKSYTQSEDGANTATVAGLTAEGRDLYEVLTEIKADSSKGKALQDYSDERLRELSDILTSNPGIDEYFTNPEKVSQRLLAGGDSTRLQLLIMSASQDYPAIFDPEVTE
;
A
#
# COMPACT_ATOMS: atom_id res chain seq x y z
N ALA A 1 -44.51 -8.39 3.31
CA ALA A 1 -45.79 -8.94 3.01
C ALA A 1 -46.56 -8.26 1.85
N LYS A 2 -46.48 -6.96 1.61
CA LYS A 2 -47.12 -6.28 0.44
C LYS A 2 -46.46 -6.66 -0.88
N THR A 3 -45.15 -6.83 -0.90
CA THR A 3 -44.37 -7.19 -2.09
C THR A 3 -44.66 -8.58 -2.65
N GLN A 4 -45.06 -9.51 -1.78
CA GLN A 4 -45.45 -10.89 -2.23
C GLN A 4 -46.76 -10.93 -3.03
N LYS A 5 -47.69 -9.99 -2.80
CA LYS A 5 -48.93 -9.89 -3.55
C LYS A 5 -48.75 -9.30 -4.95
N LEU A 6 -47.65 -8.63 -5.20
CA LEU A 6 -47.29 -8.02 -6.49
C LEU A 6 -46.75 -9.04 -7.49
N GLY A 7 -46.20 -10.18 -7.04
CA GLY A 7 -45.60 -11.21 -7.87
C GLY A 7 -46.52 -11.68 -9.01
N PRO A 8 -47.75 -12.17 -8.71
CA PRO A 8 -48.66 -12.67 -9.75
C PRO A 8 -49.13 -11.57 -10.72
N LYS A 9 -49.29 -10.31 -10.24
CA LYS A 9 -49.64 -9.18 -11.09
C LYS A 9 -48.52 -8.79 -12.05
N LEU A 10 -47.29 -8.83 -11.60
CA LEU A 10 -46.07 -8.58 -12.40
C LEU A 10 -45.88 -9.66 -13.48
N GLU A 11 -46.18 -10.93 -13.18
CA GLU A 11 -46.10 -11.99 -14.18
C GLU A 11 -47.18 -11.82 -15.27
N GLN A 12 -48.38 -11.39 -14.93
CA GLN A 12 -49.41 -11.08 -15.91
C GLN A 12 -49.00 -9.91 -16.80
N LEU A 13 -48.41 -8.85 -16.25
CA LEU A 13 -47.88 -7.73 -17.03
C LEU A 13 -46.74 -8.16 -17.96
N LYS A 14 -45.80 -8.99 -17.49
CA LYS A 14 -44.73 -9.56 -18.33
C LYS A 14 -45.28 -10.38 -19.49
N LYS A 15 -46.30 -11.18 -19.26
CA LYS A 15 -46.96 -11.95 -20.34
C LYS A 15 -47.72 -11.06 -21.32
N LYS A 16 -48.38 -10.01 -20.81
CA LYS A 16 -49.19 -9.09 -21.63
C LYS A 16 -48.34 -8.19 -22.53
N TYR A 17 -47.17 -7.78 -22.06
CA TYR A 17 -46.27 -6.85 -22.74
C TYR A 17 -44.93 -7.50 -23.14
N ALA A 18 -44.90 -8.81 -23.39
CA ALA A 18 -43.68 -9.58 -23.68
C ALA A 18 -42.86 -9.01 -24.85
N ASN A 19 -43.51 -8.37 -25.83
CA ASN A 19 -42.86 -7.82 -27.02
C ASN A 19 -42.62 -6.30 -26.97
N ASN A 20 -42.96 -5.63 -25.86
CA ASN A 20 -42.78 -4.18 -25.75
C ASN A 20 -42.24 -3.81 -24.35
N LYS A 21 -40.92 -3.68 -24.27
CA LYS A 21 -40.20 -3.36 -23.00
C LYS A 21 -40.59 -2.00 -22.42
N GLU A 22 -40.88 -1.00 -23.26
CA GLU A 22 -41.24 0.35 -22.79
C GLU A 22 -42.60 0.32 -22.09
N LYS A 23 -43.61 -0.29 -22.72
CA LYS A 23 -44.95 -0.46 -22.14
C LYS A 23 -44.92 -1.35 -20.89
N LEU A 24 -44.03 -2.34 -20.84
CA LEU A 24 -43.86 -3.18 -19.66
C LEU A 24 -43.29 -2.34 -18.47
N ASN A 25 -42.31 -1.50 -18.73
CA ASN A 25 -41.72 -0.63 -17.70
C ASN A 25 -42.76 0.39 -17.20
N GLU A 26 -43.48 1.02 -18.10
CA GLU A 26 -44.52 2.00 -17.77
C GLU A 26 -45.64 1.37 -16.93
N ALA A 27 -46.18 0.24 -17.36
CA ALA A 27 -47.22 -0.50 -16.63
C ALA A 27 -46.71 -1.05 -15.28
N THR A 28 -45.42 -1.39 -15.18
CA THR A 28 -44.83 -1.84 -13.95
C THR A 28 -44.69 -0.67 -12.95
N MET A 29 -44.25 0.49 -13.40
CA MET A 29 -44.20 1.71 -12.58
C MET A 29 -45.58 2.14 -12.11
N GLU A 30 -46.59 2.07 -12.98
CA GLU A 30 -47.96 2.39 -12.65
C GLU A 30 -48.53 1.42 -11.60
N LEU A 31 -48.27 0.11 -11.72
CA LEU A 31 -48.65 -0.88 -10.72
C LEU A 31 -48.01 -0.61 -9.34
N TYR A 32 -46.73 -0.21 -9.30
CA TYR A 32 -46.06 0.16 -8.05
C TYR A 32 -46.67 1.41 -7.42
N ASN A 33 -47.04 2.39 -8.24
CA ASN A 33 -47.69 3.61 -7.77
C ASN A 33 -49.10 3.33 -7.23
N GLN A 34 -49.89 2.50 -7.92
CA GLN A 34 -51.24 2.11 -7.50
C GLN A 34 -51.27 1.33 -6.19
N GLU A 35 -50.28 0.49 -5.96
CA GLU A 35 -50.16 -0.29 -4.71
C GLU A 35 -49.41 0.45 -3.60
N ASN A 36 -49.07 1.75 -3.80
CA ASN A 36 -48.26 2.54 -2.85
C ASN A 36 -46.98 1.82 -2.39
N VAL A 37 -46.33 1.10 -3.30
CA VAL A 37 -45.06 0.42 -3.08
C VAL A 37 -43.97 1.20 -3.80
N ASN A 38 -43.13 1.86 -3.06
CA ASN A 38 -42.01 2.57 -3.64
C ASN A 38 -40.89 1.56 -3.99
N PRO A 39 -40.59 1.30 -5.29
CA PRO A 39 -39.56 0.34 -5.68
C PRO A 39 -38.17 0.83 -5.23
N MET A 40 -37.96 2.14 -5.13
CA MET A 40 -36.71 2.73 -4.61
C MET A 40 -36.54 2.56 -3.10
N GLY A 41 -37.64 2.46 -2.34
CA GLY A 41 -37.56 2.27 -0.87
C GLY A 41 -36.95 0.92 -0.48
N SER A 42 -37.04 -0.08 -1.36
CA SER A 42 -36.46 -1.42 -1.11
C SER A 42 -34.96 -1.50 -1.39
N CYS A 43 -34.42 -0.65 -2.25
CA CYS A 43 -32.98 -0.62 -2.53
C CYS A 43 -32.20 0.37 -1.65
N LEU A 44 -32.89 1.29 -0.96
CA LEU A 44 -32.26 2.27 -0.08
C LEU A 44 -31.37 1.63 1.00
N PRO A 45 -31.79 0.55 1.72
CA PRO A 45 -30.93 -0.11 2.67
C PRO A 45 -29.67 -0.69 2.03
N MET A 46 -29.78 -1.20 0.79
CA MET A 46 -28.64 -1.76 0.05
C MET A 46 -27.62 -0.68 -0.33
N VAL A 47 -28.09 0.47 -0.82
CA VAL A 47 -27.23 1.61 -1.15
C VAL A 47 -26.54 2.15 0.09
N LEU A 48 -27.27 2.28 1.20
CA LEU A 48 -26.69 2.71 2.48
C LEU A 48 -25.63 1.74 2.99
N THR A 49 -25.92 0.44 2.95
CA THR A 49 -24.98 -0.61 3.35
C THR A 49 -23.72 -0.60 2.48
N MET A 50 -23.89 -0.42 1.17
CA MET A 50 -22.77 -0.32 0.24
C MET A 50 -21.91 0.92 0.53
N GLY A 51 -22.51 2.07 0.83
CA GLY A 51 -21.81 3.28 1.24
C GLY A 51 -20.97 3.07 2.51
N ILE A 52 -21.54 2.41 3.51
CA ILE A 52 -20.82 2.07 4.75
C ILE A 52 -19.65 1.11 4.45
N LEU A 53 -19.88 0.08 3.61
CA LEU A 53 -18.82 -0.86 3.25
C LEU A 53 -17.66 -0.18 2.51
N PHE A 54 -17.93 0.77 1.62
CA PHE A 54 -16.88 1.55 0.95
C PHE A 54 -16.13 2.42 1.94
N ALA A 55 -16.80 3.11 2.85
CA ALA A 55 -16.15 3.92 3.88
C ALA A 55 -15.25 3.09 4.79
N VAL A 56 -15.68 1.90 5.20
CA VAL A 56 -14.86 0.97 5.99
C VAL A 56 -13.68 0.43 5.17
N ALA A 57 -13.91 0.12 3.88
CA ALA A 57 -12.85 -0.35 3.00
C ALA A 57 -11.73 0.70 2.84
N GLU A 58 -12.06 1.99 2.69
CA GLU A 58 -11.06 3.06 2.61
C GLU A 58 -10.16 3.12 3.85
N VAL A 59 -10.73 2.99 5.06
CA VAL A 59 -9.94 2.95 6.30
C VAL A 59 -8.99 1.75 6.34
N VAL A 60 -9.44 0.58 5.84
CA VAL A 60 -8.63 -0.64 5.79
C VAL A 60 -7.51 -0.52 4.74
N TYR A 61 -7.79 0.09 3.59
CA TYR A 61 -6.81 0.21 2.51
C TYR A 61 -5.80 1.35 2.71
N ALA A 62 -6.11 2.35 3.54
CA ALA A 62 -5.23 3.48 3.82
C ALA A 62 -5.10 3.74 5.34
N PRO A 63 -4.57 2.79 6.13
CA PRO A 63 -4.56 2.88 7.58
C PRO A 63 -3.77 4.08 8.10
N LEU A 64 -2.64 4.45 7.50
CA LEU A 64 -1.84 5.60 7.93
C LEU A 64 -2.60 6.91 7.79
N SER A 65 -3.30 7.12 6.67
CA SER A 65 -4.07 8.35 6.46
C SER A 65 -5.22 8.49 7.44
N TYR A 66 -5.96 7.42 7.70
CA TYR A 66 -7.18 7.46 8.53
C TYR A 66 -6.91 7.28 10.03
N ILE A 67 -5.91 6.50 10.43
CA ILE A 67 -5.61 6.23 11.84
C ILE A 67 -4.65 7.28 12.41
N SER A 68 -3.59 7.62 11.67
CA SER A 68 -2.56 8.56 12.12
C SER A 68 -2.83 9.99 11.65
N GLY A 69 -3.79 10.20 10.73
CA GLY A 69 -4.10 11.52 10.18
C GLY A 69 -2.99 12.13 9.32
N LEU A 70 -2.03 11.30 8.88
CA LEU A 70 -0.89 11.76 8.09
C LEU A 70 -1.34 12.18 6.69
N PRO A 71 -0.84 13.30 6.16
CA PRO A 71 -1.04 13.70 4.78
C PRO A 71 -0.47 12.66 3.82
N LYS A 72 -1.00 12.65 2.60
CA LYS A 72 -0.59 11.68 1.58
C LYS A 72 0.88 11.83 1.20
N GLU A 73 1.36 13.06 1.16
CA GLU A 73 2.73 13.42 0.84
C GLU A 73 3.73 12.83 1.85
N GLU A 74 3.41 12.88 3.14
CA GLU A 74 4.24 12.28 4.20
C GLU A 74 4.26 10.75 4.12
N ILE A 75 3.13 10.14 3.76
CA ILE A 75 3.06 8.69 3.54
C ILE A 75 3.93 8.28 2.35
N GLU A 76 3.88 9.02 1.25
CA GLU A 76 4.70 8.78 0.06
C GLU A 76 6.20 8.98 0.35
N SER A 77 6.55 10.00 1.16
CA SER A 77 7.91 10.23 1.62
C SER A 77 8.42 9.04 2.46
N ALA A 78 7.64 8.61 3.45
CA ALA A 78 7.99 7.45 4.27
C ALA A 78 8.14 6.15 3.45
N GLN A 79 7.29 5.96 2.43
CA GLN A 79 7.41 4.83 1.50
C GLN A 79 8.72 4.89 0.70
N THR A 80 9.13 6.09 0.29
CA THR A 80 10.39 6.32 -0.43
C THR A 80 11.58 5.97 0.45
N VAL A 81 11.60 6.43 1.71
CA VAL A 81 12.66 6.09 2.68
C VAL A 81 12.77 4.58 2.88
N VAL A 82 11.64 3.87 3.04
CA VAL A 82 11.65 2.40 3.18
C VAL A 82 12.25 1.74 1.94
N TYR A 83 11.86 2.19 0.75
CA TYR A 83 12.38 1.67 -0.50
C TYR A 83 13.89 1.91 -0.64
N ASP A 84 14.35 3.12 -0.33
CA ASP A 84 15.75 3.51 -0.43
C ASP A 84 16.62 2.72 0.55
N VAL A 85 16.19 2.62 1.82
CA VAL A 85 16.90 1.83 2.84
C VAL A 85 17.00 0.36 2.43
N TYR A 86 15.89 -0.23 1.93
CA TYR A 86 15.92 -1.59 1.43
C TYR A 86 16.90 -1.77 0.26
N THR A 87 16.87 -0.85 -0.70
CA THR A 87 17.71 -0.91 -1.91
C THR A 87 19.20 -0.83 -1.55
N VAL A 88 19.57 0.12 -0.69
CA VAL A 88 20.93 0.31 -0.23
C VAL A 88 21.41 -0.90 0.58
N SER A 89 20.61 -1.35 1.55
CA SER A 89 20.96 -2.51 2.38
C SER A 89 21.10 -3.79 1.54
N SER A 90 20.25 -3.97 0.53
CA SER A 90 20.34 -5.11 -0.39
C SER A 90 21.59 -5.03 -1.29
N ALA A 91 21.96 -3.81 -1.73
CA ALA A 91 23.18 -3.60 -2.50
C ALA A 91 24.44 -3.91 -1.67
N VAL A 92 24.48 -3.47 -0.42
CA VAL A 92 25.57 -3.81 0.52
C VAL A 92 25.69 -5.32 0.72
N LYS A 93 24.58 -5.99 0.99
CA LYS A 93 24.56 -7.47 1.12
C LYS A 93 25.07 -8.18 -0.11
N SER A 94 24.67 -7.74 -1.29
CA SER A 94 25.09 -8.33 -2.57
C SER A 94 26.57 -8.09 -2.87
N TYR A 95 27.08 -6.90 -2.52
CA TYR A 95 28.47 -6.53 -2.75
C TYR A 95 29.44 -7.33 -1.90
N THR A 96 29.07 -7.60 -0.66
CA THR A 96 29.91 -8.25 0.36
C THR A 96 29.75 -9.77 0.39
N GLN A 97 28.92 -10.36 -0.49
CA GLN A 97 28.88 -11.80 -0.68
C GLN A 97 30.21 -12.29 -1.22
N SER A 98 30.95 -13.06 -0.39
CA SER A 98 32.13 -13.78 -0.86
C SER A 98 31.75 -14.91 -1.83
N GLU A 99 32.69 -15.34 -2.66
CA GLU A 99 32.49 -16.47 -3.60
C GLU A 99 32.12 -17.78 -2.85
N ASP A 100 32.41 -17.88 -1.56
CA ASP A 100 32.07 -19.01 -0.69
C ASP A 100 30.63 -19.00 -0.15
N GLY A 101 29.79 -18.02 -0.55
CA GLY A 101 28.38 -17.96 -0.17
C GLY A 101 28.10 -17.52 1.28
N ALA A 102 29.11 -17.24 2.06
CA ALA A 102 28.97 -16.70 3.42
C ALA A 102 28.66 -15.20 3.34
N ASN A 103 27.39 -14.83 3.55
CA ASN A 103 26.98 -13.43 3.62
C ASN A 103 27.28 -12.88 5.02
N THR A 104 28.47 -12.32 5.20
CA THR A 104 28.97 -11.87 6.53
C THR A 104 28.83 -10.38 6.75
N ALA A 105 28.52 -9.57 5.72
CA ALA A 105 28.47 -8.14 5.89
C ALA A 105 27.02 -7.63 5.94
N THR A 106 26.67 -7.16 7.09
CA THR A 106 25.55 -6.22 7.34
C THR A 106 26.11 -4.82 7.41
N VAL A 107 25.25 -3.80 7.31
CA VAL A 107 25.65 -2.41 7.55
C VAL A 107 26.30 -2.26 8.93
N ALA A 108 25.71 -2.90 9.95
CA ALA A 108 26.26 -2.92 11.30
C ALA A 108 27.67 -3.53 11.36
N GLY A 109 27.94 -4.60 10.60
CA GLY A 109 29.26 -5.21 10.51
C GLY A 109 30.30 -4.27 9.88
N LEU A 110 29.97 -3.60 8.79
CA LEU A 110 30.86 -2.64 8.13
C LEU A 110 31.24 -1.48 9.04
N THR A 111 30.25 -0.90 9.75
CA THR A 111 30.48 0.20 10.67
C THR A 111 31.25 -0.23 11.92
N ALA A 112 31.07 -1.46 12.40
CA ALA A 112 31.85 -2.03 13.50
C ALA A 112 33.33 -2.25 13.12
N GLU A 113 33.61 -2.49 11.85
CA GLU A 113 34.98 -2.56 11.31
C GLU A 113 35.60 -1.17 11.06
N GLY A 114 34.85 -0.07 11.32
CA GLY A 114 35.31 1.30 11.11
C GLY A 114 35.29 1.75 9.65
N ARG A 115 34.59 1.05 8.76
CA ARG A 115 34.41 1.47 7.36
C ARG A 115 33.34 2.58 7.29
N ASP A 116 33.60 3.61 6.51
CA ASP A 116 32.58 4.61 6.18
C ASP A 116 31.58 4.01 5.19
N LEU A 117 30.31 3.94 5.60
CA LEU A 117 29.28 3.38 4.76
C LEU A 117 29.10 4.16 3.46
N TYR A 118 29.23 5.47 3.50
CA TYR A 118 29.15 6.31 2.31
C TYR A 118 30.23 5.96 1.28
N GLU A 119 31.48 5.74 1.73
CA GLU A 119 32.57 5.30 0.84
C GLU A 119 32.25 3.94 0.21
N VAL A 120 31.75 2.99 1.01
CA VAL A 120 31.33 1.67 0.50
C VAL A 120 30.21 1.80 -0.53
N LEU A 121 29.21 2.66 -0.30
CA LEU A 121 28.11 2.86 -1.25
C LEU A 121 28.62 3.49 -2.57
N THR A 122 29.58 4.39 -2.51
CA THR A 122 30.19 4.95 -3.73
C THR A 122 31.05 3.93 -4.47
N GLU A 123 31.76 3.03 -3.77
CA GLU A 123 32.45 1.90 -4.38
C GLU A 123 31.47 0.95 -5.09
N ILE A 124 30.36 0.60 -4.42
CA ILE A 124 29.30 -0.25 -5.03
C ILE A 124 28.73 0.42 -6.26
N LYS A 125 28.39 1.72 -6.18
CA LYS A 125 27.84 2.49 -7.29
C LYS A 125 28.78 2.51 -8.49
N ALA A 126 30.09 2.57 -8.27
CA ALA A 126 31.10 2.55 -9.32
C ALA A 126 31.25 1.18 -10.01
N ASP A 127 30.90 0.09 -9.33
CA ASP A 127 30.88 -1.26 -9.91
C ASP A 127 29.69 -1.46 -10.83
N SER A 128 29.89 -1.44 -12.12
CA SER A 128 28.84 -1.59 -13.13
C SER A 128 28.06 -2.92 -13.05
N SER A 129 28.65 -3.94 -12.45
CA SER A 129 28.04 -5.27 -12.30
C SER A 129 27.13 -5.38 -11.05
N LYS A 130 27.51 -4.75 -9.96
CA LYS A 130 26.85 -4.85 -8.64
C LYS A 130 26.09 -3.58 -8.28
N GLY A 131 26.55 -2.42 -8.74
CA GLY A 131 26.03 -1.10 -8.39
C GLY A 131 24.81 -0.63 -9.19
N LYS A 132 24.23 -1.46 -10.06
CA LYS A 132 23.12 -1.05 -10.94
C LYS A 132 21.94 -0.45 -10.17
N ALA A 133 21.61 -0.97 -9.02
CA ALA A 133 20.52 -0.47 -8.18
C ALA A 133 20.79 0.92 -7.59
N LEU A 134 22.05 1.34 -7.50
CA LEU A 134 22.46 2.63 -6.94
C LEU A 134 22.81 3.68 -8.03
N GLN A 135 22.68 3.36 -9.30
CA GLN A 135 23.06 4.28 -10.40
C GLN A 135 22.22 5.56 -10.41
N ASP A 136 20.94 5.45 -10.06
CA ASP A 136 19.98 6.56 -10.09
C ASP A 136 20.05 7.45 -8.83
N TYR A 137 20.78 7.03 -7.78
CA TYR A 137 20.92 7.80 -6.56
C TYR A 137 21.97 8.90 -6.71
N SER A 138 21.66 10.12 -6.27
CA SER A 138 22.66 11.19 -6.14
C SER A 138 23.64 10.88 -5.00
N ASP A 139 24.83 11.48 -5.05
CA ASP A 139 25.83 11.30 -3.99
C ASP A 139 25.35 11.89 -2.66
N GLU A 140 24.55 12.97 -2.73
CA GLU A 140 23.89 13.57 -1.56
C GLU A 140 22.89 12.61 -0.93
N ARG A 141 22.04 11.98 -1.74
CA ARG A 141 21.08 10.99 -1.24
C ARG A 141 21.76 9.76 -0.65
N LEU A 142 22.85 9.28 -1.24
CA LEU A 142 23.63 8.17 -0.68
C LEU A 142 24.25 8.53 0.66
N ARG A 143 24.64 9.79 0.87
CA ARG A 143 25.15 10.27 2.15
C ARG A 143 24.07 10.29 3.22
N GLU A 144 22.89 10.84 2.92
CA GLU A 144 21.74 10.82 3.81
C GLU A 144 21.35 9.39 4.23
N LEU A 145 21.29 8.47 3.26
CA LEU A 145 20.98 7.06 3.53
C LEU A 145 22.07 6.38 4.37
N SER A 146 23.33 6.74 4.17
CA SER A 146 24.43 6.29 5.03
C SER A 146 24.23 6.76 6.46
N ASP A 147 23.87 8.03 6.65
CA ASP A 147 23.63 8.61 7.98
C ASP A 147 22.41 7.95 8.66
N ILE A 148 21.32 7.72 7.92
CA ILE A 148 20.14 7.01 8.41
C ILE A 148 20.50 5.61 8.89
N LEU A 149 21.21 4.84 8.08
CA LEU A 149 21.57 3.45 8.36
C LEU A 149 22.54 3.33 9.54
N THR A 150 23.50 4.23 9.64
CA THR A 150 24.48 4.24 10.74
C THR A 150 23.89 4.71 12.06
N SER A 151 22.95 5.66 12.02
CA SER A 151 22.27 6.17 13.21
C SER A 151 21.18 5.24 13.74
N ASN A 152 20.72 4.27 12.95
CA ASN A 152 19.65 3.35 13.31
C ASN A 152 20.09 1.89 13.18
N PRO A 153 20.92 1.37 14.09
CA PRO A 153 21.42 0.00 14.01
C PRO A 153 20.30 -1.03 13.97
N GLY A 154 20.40 -1.97 13.04
CA GLY A 154 19.41 -3.06 12.87
C GLY A 154 18.27 -2.73 11.89
N ILE A 155 18.14 -1.50 11.42
CA ILE A 155 17.11 -1.14 10.43
C ILE A 155 17.35 -1.82 9.08
N ASP A 156 18.61 -2.04 8.73
CA ASP A 156 19.01 -2.75 7.54
C ASP A 156 18.54 -4.22 7.57
N GLU A 157 18.62 -4.86 8.70
CA GLU A 157 18.08 -6.22 8.89
C GLU A 157 16.55 -6.23 8.88
N TYR A 158 15.93 -5.23 9.50
CA TYR A 158 14.48 -5.10 9.52
C TYR A 158 13.89 -5.02 8.11
N PHE A 159 14.42 -4.15 7.26
CA PHE A 159 13.90 -3.94 5.91
C PHE A 159 14.43 -4.93 4.87
N THR A 160 15.50 -5.66 5.13
CA THR A 160 15.98 -6.74 4.26
C THR A 160 15.43 -8.12 4.64
N ASN A 161 14.62 -8.21 5.70
CA ASN A 161 13.97 -9.44 6.10
C ASN A 161 12.90 -9.83 5.05
N PRO A 162 13.04 -10.98 4.34
CA PRO A 162 12.10 -11.37 3.28
C PRO A 162 10.70 -11.72 3.81
N GLU A 163 10.54 -12.00 5.10
CA GLU A 163 9.23 -12.23 5.72
C GLU A 163 8.46 -10.93 5.91
N LYS A 164 9.17 -9.83 6.14
CA LYS A 164 8.57 -8.49 6.35
C LYS A 164 8.48 -7.69 5.06
N VAL A 165 9.55 -7.70 4.26
CA VAL A 165 9.71 -6.86 3.08
C VAL A 165 10.01 -7.71 1.85
N SER A 166 9.23 -7.57 0.80
CA SER A 166 9.46 -8.23 -0.48
C SER A 166 9.48 -7.20 -1.61
N GLN A 167 10.17 -7.53 -2.70
CA GLN A 167 10.17 -6.67 -3.89
C GLN A 167 8.75 -6.36 -4.40
N ARG A 168 7.82 -7.31 -4.29
CA ARG A 168 6.42 -7.10 -4.68
C ARG A 168 5.73 -6.06 -3.79
N LEU A 169 6.06 -6.02 -2.50
CA LEU A 169 5.54 -5.04 -1.58
C LEU A 169 6.02 -3.63 -1.95
N LEU A 170 7.33 -3.50 -2.22
CA LEU A 170 7.95 -2.23 -2.61
C LEU A 170 7.52 -1.77 -4.01
N ALA A 171 7.23 -2.67 -4.93
CA ALA A 171 6.69 -2.35 -6.25
C ALA A 171 5.23 -1.83 -6.23
N GLY A 172 4.67 -1.57 -5.06
CA GLY A 172 3.31 -1.04 -4.90
C GLY A 172 2.19 -2.08 -5.06
N GLY A 173 2.55 -3.37 -5.06
CA GLY A 173 1.57 -4.45 -5.21
C GLY A 173 0.68 -4.67 -3.98
N ASP A 174 1.04 -4.09 -2.84
CA ASP A 174 0.26 -4.16 -1.60
C ASP A 174 0.51 -2.90 -0.73
N SER A 175 -0.16 -1.81 -1.12
CA SER A 175 -0.03 -0.52 -0.45
C SER A 175 -0.43 -0.57 1.03
N THR A 176 -1.46 -1.35 1.38
CA THR A 176 -1.90 -1.52 2.77
C THR A 176 -0.82 -2.18 3.63
N ARG A 177 -0.22 -3.24 3.11
CA ARG A 177 0.86 -3.93 3.81
C ARG A 177 2.09 -3.06 4.00
N LEU A 178 2.43 -2.25 3.00
CA LEU A 178 3.52 -1.29 3.10
C LEU A 178 3.24 -0.24 4.18
N GLN A 179 2.03 0.31 4.26
CA GLN A 179 1.65 1.25 5.31
C GLN A 179 1.70 0.61 6.71
N LEU A 180 1.26 -0.63 6.86
CA LEU A 180 1.37 -1.36 8.14
C LEU A 180 2.84 -1.62 8.52
N LEU A 181 3.70 -1.91 7.54
CA LEU A 181 5.14 -2.04 7.76
C LEU A 181 5.75 -0.73 8.26
N ILE A 182 5.40 0.41 7.64
CA ILE A 182 5.84 1.74 8.06
C ILE A 182 5.38 2.03 9.49
N MET A 183 4.12 1.76 9.83
CA MET A 183 3.61 1.90 11.18
C MET A 183 4.37 1.06 12.20
N SER A 184 4.70 -0.18 11.86
CA SER A 184 5.49 -1.05 12.72
C SER A 184 6.93 -0.54 12.87
N ALA A 185 7.55 -0.13 11.78
CA ALA A 185 8.91 0.40 11.79
C ALA A 185 9.02 1.73 12.54
N SER A 186 8.01 2.59 12.46
CA SER A 186 8.00 3.89 13.16
C SER A 186 7.95 3.75 14.70
N GLN A 187 7.53 2.60 15.23
CA GLN A 187 7.60 2.33 16.67
C GLN A 187 9.03 2.08 17.14
N ASP A 188 9.83 1.40 16.31
CA ASP A 188 11.21 1.04 16.64
C ASP A 188 12.21 2.12 16.16
N TYR A 189 11.87 2.83 15.09
CA TYR A 189 12.74 3.83 14.41
C TYR A 189 11.97 5.14 14.11
N PRO A 190 11.43 5.84 15.12
CA PRO A 190 10.56 7.01 14.89
C PRO A 190 11.24 8.14 14.13
N ALA A 191 12.55 8.35 14.37
CA ALA A 191 13.30 9.45 13.74
C ALA A 191 13.39 9.36 12.21
N ILE A 192 13.23 8.17 11.63
CA ILE A 192 13.28 7.98 10.16
C ILE A 192 12.00 8.45 9.48
N PHE A 193 10.89 8.38 10.20
CA PHE A 193 9.55 8.70 9.70
C PHE A 193 9.06 10.06 10.22
N ASP A 194 9.94 10.85 10.83
CA ASP A 194 9.66 12.22 11.21
C ASP A 194 9.65 13.09 9.94
N PRO A 195 8.56 13.84 9.66
CA PRO A 195 8.51 14.72 8.51
C PRO A 195 9.63 15.76 8.46
N GLU A 196 10.16 16.19 9.61
CA GLU A 196 11.30 17.12 9.66
C GLU A 196 12.64 16.49 9.23
N VAL A 197 12.73 15.16 9.21
CA VAL A 197 13.96 14.42 8.83
C VAL A 197 13.90 13.95 7.37
N THR A 198 12.71 13.91 6.77
CA THR A 198 12.47 13.41 5.41
C THR A 198 12.39 14.51 4.35
N GLU A 199 12.45 15.79 4.73
CA GLU A 199 12.63 16.93 3.83
C GLU A 199 14.13 17.23 3.59
#